data_5323c494e7555f184bfa55a5975b7b86
#
_entry.id   5323c494e7555f184bfa55a5975b7b86
#
_cell.length_a   1.000
_cell.length_b   1.000
_cell.length_c   1.000
_cell.angle_alpha   90.00
_cell.angle_beta   90.00
_cell.angle_gamma   90.00
#
_symmetry.space_group_name_H-M   'P 1'
#
loop_
_entity.id
_entity.type
_entity.pdbx_description
1 polymer ?
#
loop_
_entity_poly.entity_id
_entity_poly.type
_entity_poly.pdbx_seq_one_letter_code
_entity_poly.pdbx_strand_id
1 'polypeptide(L)'
;MRTVGVLCVVCFLSLPTADAVGQGRGDHDTFHHWYRGLKSPEGEGCCNERDCHPVASRYVAEGPEGGWVLEILIRNRWVKVPKDRILPVSSPDGGVHACYSDPAPFMTEINPGLIIRCVIVGGLS
;
A
#
# COMPACT_ATOMS: atom_id res chain seq x y z
N MET A 1 16.69 -3.50 67.06
CA MET A 1 16.30 -4.24 65.82
C MET A 1 15.84 -3.20 64.79
N ARG A 2 16.65 -2.94 63.80
CA ARG A 2 16.36 -1.99 62.73
C ARG A 2 15.95 -2.76 61.49
N THR A 3 14.69 -2.66 61.12
CA THR A 3 14.15 -3.24 59.87
C THR A 3 14.46 -2.31 58.70
N VAL A 4 15.28 -2.78 57.77
CA VAL A 4 15.59 -2.09 56.51
C VAL A 4 14.53 -2.49 55.50
N GLY A 5 13.66 -1.54 55.12
CA GLY A 5 12.69 -1.71 54.05
C GLY A 5 13.37 -1.56 52.69
N VAL A 6 13.34 -2.62 51.91
CA VAL A 6 13.78 -2.60 50.50
C VAL A 6 12.63 -2.05 49.62
N LEU A 7 12.86 -0.86 49.07
CA LEU A 7 11.94 -0.24 48.13
C LEU A 7 12.22 -0.82 46.73
N CYS A 8 11.32 -1.70 46.28
CA CYS A 8 11.36 -2.22 44.90
C CYS A 8 10.79 -1.16 43.95
N VAL A 9 11.68 -0.45 43.21
CA VAL A 9 11.28 0.45 42.12
C VAL A 9 11.01 -0.41 40.89
N VAL A 10 9.75 -0.62 40.59
CA VAL A 10 9.33 -1.28 39.37
C VAL A 10 9.39 -0.23 38.23
N CYS A 11 10.46 -0.28 37.39
CA CYS A 11 10.52 0.47 36.16
C CYS A 11 9.57 -0.15 35.14
N PHE A 12 8.44 0.48 34.91
CA PHE A 12 7.60 0.19 33.74
C PHE A 12 8.31 0.69 32.47
N LEU A 13 8.91 -0.22 31.74
CA LEU A 13 9.36 0.02 30.37
C LEU A 13 8.11 0.10 29.47
N SER A 14 7.68 1.31 29.19
CA SER A 14 6.67 1.58 28.16
C SER A 14 7.29 1.28 26.80
N LEU A 15 6.95 0.13 26.21
CA LEU A 15 7.25 -0.17 24.82
C LEU A 15 6.39 0.77 23.96
N PRO A 16 6.97 1.48 22.97
CA PRO A 16 6.18 2.19 22.00
C PRO A 16 5.38 1.16 21.19
N THR A 17 4.07 1.23 21.28
CA THR A 17 3.19 0.54 20.34
C THR A 17 3.42 1.15 18.98
N ALA A 18 3.92 0.35 18.04
CA ALA A 18 3.94 0.74 16.65
C ALA A 18 2.48 0.95 16.23
N ASP A 19 2.11 2.21 16.02
CA ASP A 19 0.83 2.55 15.43
C ASP A 19 0.76 1.88 14.06
N ALA A 20 -0.15 0.92 13.92
CA ALA A 20 -0.52 0.39 12.63
C ALA A 20 -1.04 1.56 11.82
N VAL A 21 -0.27 1.97 10.78
CA VAL A 21 -0.67 2.99 9.83
C VAL A 21 -1.98 2.52 9.21
N GLY A 22 -3.08 3.05 9.73
CA GLY A 22 -4.40 2.79 9.23
C GLY A 22 -4.46 3.28 7.79
N GLN A 23 -4.71 2.39 6.85
CA GLN A 23 -5.08 2.73 5.49
C GLN A 23 -6.44 3.43 5.55
N GLY A 24 -6.42 4.74 5.83
CA GLY A 24 -7.60 5.56 6.03
C GLY A 24 -7.94 6.39 4.79
N ARG A 25 -9.20 6.75 4.69
CA ARG A 25 -9.74 7.66 3.69
C ARG A 25 -8.96 8.98 3.50
N GLY A 26 -8.13 9.35 4.50
CA GLY A 26 -7.28 10.53 4.44
C GLY A 26 -6.18 10.48 3.38
N ASP A 27 -5.72 9.30 3.00
CA ASP A 27 -4.60 9.15 2.06
C ASP A 27 -5.00 9.52 0.64
N HIS A 28 -6.21 9.19 0.20
CA HIS A 28 -6.70 9.61 -1.11
C HIS A 28 -6.80 11.13 -1.21
N ASP A 29 -7.33 11.81 -0.20
CA ASP A 29 -7.52 13.26 -0.24
C ASP A 29 -6.17 14.00 -0.25
N THR A 30 -5.15 13.46 0.42
CA THR A 30 -3.78 13.99 0.40
C THR A 30 -3.18 13.98 -1.00
N PHE A 31 -3.40 12.92 -1.77
CA PHE A 31 -2.82 12.73 -3.10
C PHE A 31 -3.79 13.01 -4.25
N HIS A 32 -5.02 13.42 -3.96
CA HIS A 32 -6.08 13.58 -4.97
C HIS A 32 -5.65 14.44 -6.16
N HIS A 33 -5.01 15.56 -5.89
CA HIS A 33 -4.57 16.47 -6.95
C HIS A 33 -3.53 15.83 -7.88
N TRP A 34 -2.64 15.04 -7.33
CA TRP A 34 -1.64 14.30 -8.10
C TRP A 34 -2.26 13.15 -8.89
N TYR A 35 -3.14 12.36 -8.26
CA TYR A 35 -3.83 11.26 -8.95
C TYR A 35 -4.59 11.69 -10.19
N ARG A 36 -5.20 12.87 -10.16
CA ARG A 36 -5.95 13.42 -11.32
C ARG A 36 -5.08 13.66 -12.55
N GLY A 37 -3.80 13.87 -12.37
CA GLY A 37 -2.83 14.06 -13.45
C GLY A 37 -2.33 12.76 -14.08
N LEU A 38 -2.53 11.61 -13.43
CA LEU A 38 -2.00 10.34 -13.89
C LEU A 38 -2.81 9.80 -15.08
N LYS A 39 -2.07 9.31 -16.07
CA LYS A 39 -2.65 8.68 -17.27
C LYS A 39 -2.19 7.24 -17.37
N SER A 40 -3.11 6.35 -17.75
CA SER A 40 -2.80 4.97 -18.10
C SER A 40 -1.96 4.90 -19.38
N PRO A 41 -1.36 3.75 -19.71
CA PRO A 41 -0.64 3.57 -20.97
C PRO A 41 -1.51 3.85 -22.21
N GLU A 42 -2.81 3.68 -22.11
CA GLU A 42 -3.78 3.98 -23.16
C GLU A 42 -4.17 5.46 -23.23
N GLY A 43 -3.68 6.30 -22.32
CA GLY A 43 -3.95 7.74 -22.25
C GLY A 43 -5.21 8.12 -21.47
N GLU A 44 -5.90 7.15 -20.88
CA GLU A 44 -7.05 7.41 -20.01
C GLU A 44 -6.62 7.84 -18.61
N GLY A 45 -7.50 8.49 -17.86
CA GLY A 45 -7.24 8.82 -16.46
C GLY A 45 -7.09 7.57 -15.60
N CYS A 46 -6.02 7.51 -14.80
CA CYS A 46 -5.84 6.41 -13.84
C CYS A 46 -6.89 6.43 -12.75
N CYS A 47 -7.20 7.62 -12.25
CA CYS A 47 -8.13 7.82 -11.15
C CYS A 47 -9.54 8.09 -11.68
N ASN A 48 -10.50 7.33 -11.13
CA ASN A 48 -11.91 7.56 -11.30
C ASN A 48 -12.51 7.80 -9.90
N GLU A 49 -12.57 9.06 -9.50
CA GLU A 49 -13.03 9.52 -8.18
C GLU A 49 -12.08 9.10 -7.03
N ARG A 50 -12.30 7.96 -6.37
CA ARG A 50 -11.62 7.55 -5.13
C ARG A 50 -10.94 6.18 -5.21
N ASP A 51 -10.60 5.74 -6.38
CA ASP A 51 -10.06 4.40 -6.60
C ASP A 51 -8.53 4.32 -6.64
N CYS A 52 -7.83 5.41 -6.35
CA CYS A 52 -6.38 5.45 -6.17
C CYS A 52 -6.00 5.54 -4.69
N HIS A 53 -5.08 4.69 -4.24
CA HIS A 53 -4.64 4.64 -2.84
C HIS A 53 -3.17 4.27 -2.73
N PRO A 54 -2.48 4.69 -1.65
CA PRO A 54 -1.25 4.03 -1.22
C PRO A 54 -1.53 2.57 -0.88
N VAL A 55 -0.66 1.67 -1.30
CA VAL A 55 -0.80 0.23 -1.07
C VAL A 55 0.50 -0.38 -0.57
N ALA A 56 0.40 -1.42 0.26
CA ALA A 56 1.55 -2.25 0.56
C ALA A 56 1.95 -3.04 -0.68
N SER A 57 3.24 -3.22 -0.88
CA SER A 57 3.79 -3.89 -2.04
C SER A 57 4.97 -4.78 -1.68
N ARG A 58 5.26 -5.75 -2.54
CA ARG A 58 6.44 -6.59 -2.46
C ARG A 58 6.86 -7.05 -3.85
N TYR A 59 8.15 -7.35 -4.01
CA TYR A 59 8.65 -8.05 -5.18
C TYR A 59 8.83 -9.52 -4.86
N VAL A 60 8.34 -10.39 -5.72
CA VAL A 60 8.48 -11.84 -5.61
C VAL A 60 9.15 -12.39 -6.86
N ALA A 61 9.99 -13.43 -6.69
CA ALA A 61 10.59 -14.11 -7.83
C ALA A 61 9.55 -14.98 -8.53
N GLU A 62 9.50 -14.90 -9.85
CA GLU A 62 8.61 -15.71 -10.69
C GLU A 62 9.35 -16.93 -11.24
N GLY A 63 9.56 -17.92 -10.37
CA GLY A 63 10.31 -19.13 -10.71
C GLY A 63 11.81 -18.91 -10.91
N PRO A 64 12.58 -19.98 -11.27
CA PRO A 64 14.03 -19.91 -11.37
C PRO A 64 14.57 -19.07 -12.53
N GLU A 65 13.77 -18.84 -13.57
CA GLU A 65 14.13 -18.04 -14.76
C GLU A 65 13.23 -16.81 -14.98
N GLY A 66 12.26 -16.60 -14.10
CA GLY A 66 11.13 -15.69 -14.37
C GLY A 66 11.30 -14.24 -13.95
N GLY A 67 12.40 -13.82 -13.35
CA GLY A 67 12.58 -12.44 -12.91
C GLY A 67 11.68 -12.05 -11.72
N TRP A 68 11.48 -10.75 -11.52
CA TRP A 68 10.72 -10.21 -10.40
C TRP A 68 9.35 -9.72 -10.84
N VAL A 69 8.34 -10.00 -10.02
CA VAL A 69 6.97 -9.53 -10.19
C VAL A 69 6.60 -8.66 -9.00
N LEU A 70 5.99 -7.53 -9.28
CA LEU A 70 5.40 -6.68 -8.26
C LEU A 70 4.05 -7.26 -7.84
N GLU A 71 3.85 -7.42 -6.54
CA GLU A 71 2.56 -7.71 -5.94
C GLU A 71 2.14 -6.55 -5.04
N ILE A 72 0.87 -6.23 -5.04
CA ILE A 72 0.24 -5.24 -4.17
C ILE A 72 -0.81 -5.89 -3.28
N LEU A 73 -0.99 -5.35 -2.08
CA LEU A 73 -1.95 -5.88 -1.12
C LEU A 73 -3.31 -5.20 -1.31
N ILE A 74 -4.30 -5.98 -1.75
CA ILE A 74 -5.70 -5.55 -1.88
C ILE A 74 -6.55 -6.47 -1.00
N ARG A 75 -7.26 -5.94 -0.04
CA ARG A 75 -8.14 -6.69 0.89
C ARG A 75 -7.47 -7.93 1.50
N ASN A 76 -6.28 -7.75 2.06
CA ASN A 76 -5.48 -8.82 2.66
C ASN A 76 -5.06 -9.93 1.68
N ARG A 77 -5.11 -9.69 0.37
CA ARG A 77 -4.60 -10.60 -0.65
C ARG A 77 -3.52 -9.94 -1.49
N TRP A 78 -2.45 -10.67 -1.74
CA TRP A 78 -1.40 -10.25 -2.65
C TRP A 78 -1.84 -10.50 -4.09
N VAL A 79 -1.84 -9.45 -4.89
CA VAL A 79 -2.28 -9.45 -6.29
C VAL A 79 -1.10 -9.07 -7.17
N LYS A 80 -0.82 -9.90 -8.17
CA LYS A 80 0.22 -9.59 -9.18
C LYS A 80 -0.20 -8.39 -10.01
N VAL A 81 0.74 -7.47 -10.19
CA VAL A 81 0.57 -6.29 -11.03
C VAL A 81 1.02 -6.63 -12.44
N PRO A 82 0.16 -6.45 -13.45
CA PRO A 82 0.59 -6.54 -14.84
C PRO A 82 1.66 -5.49 -15.14
N LYS A 83 2.73 -5.88 -15.83
CA LYS A 83 3.89 -5.00 -16.09
C LYS A 83 3.50 -3.75 -16.88
N ASP A 84 2.54 -3.88 -17.79
CA ASP A 84 1.99 -2.79 -18.61
C ASP A 84 1.14 -1.79 -17.79
N ARG A 85 0.82 -2.10 -16.54
CA ARG A 85 0.08 -1.18 -15.64
C ARG A 85 1.00 -0.38 -14.74
N ILE A 86 2.30 -0.64 -14.73
CA ILE A 86 3.28 0.10 -13.95
C ILE A 86 3.70 1.34 -14.74
N LEU A 87 3.39 2.52 -14.19
CA LEU A 87 3.72 3.78 -14.84
C LEU A 87 5.20 4.16 -14.63
N PRO A 88 5.84 4.76 -15.65
CA PRO A 88 7.23 5.23 -15.55
C PRO A 88 7.32 6.59 -14.85
N VAL A 89 6.62 6.76 -13.74
CA VAL A 89 6.62 7.98 -12.93
C VAL A 89 6.83 7.61 -11.47
N SER A 90 7.42 8.51 -10.69
CA SER A 90 7.64 8.30 -9.27
C SER A 90 6.50 8.90 -8.46
N SER A 91 6.18 8.26 -7.34
CA SER A 91 5.23 8.79 -6.37
C SER A 91 5.85 9.92 -5.54
N PRO A 92 5.07 10.89 -5.08
CA PRO A 92 5.58 12.04 -4.34
C PRO A 92 6.09 11.70 -2.94
N ASP A 93 5.63 10.61 -2.35
CA ASP A 93 6.00 10.15 -1.01
C ASP A 93 6.98 8.97 -1.02
N GLY A 94 7.39 8.49 -2.21
CA GLY A 94 8.26 7.33 -2.37
C GLY A 94 7.57 5.98 -2.14
N GLY A 95 6.29 5.95 -1.82
CA GLY A 95 5.48 4.75 -1.65
C GLY A 95 4.95 4.17 -2.97
N VAL A 96 4.32 3.01 -2.89
CA VAL A 96 3.60 2.43 -4.03
C VAL A 96 2.13 2.83 -3.94
N HIS A 97 1.62 3.33 -5.06
CA HIS A 97 0.21 3.71 -5.20
C HIS A 97 -0.45 2.89 -6.30
N ALA A 98 -1.69 2.53 -6.12
CA ALA A 98 -2.46 1.79 -7.11
C ALA A 98 -3.83 2.41 -7.33
N CYS A 99 -4.22 2.46 -8.60
CA CYS A 99 -5.56 2.84 -9.04
C CYS A 99 -6.24 1.58 -9.58
N TYR A 100 -7.26 1.13 -8.89
CA TYR A 100 -7.98 -0.08 -9.27
C TYR A 100 -9.47 0.03 -8.95
N SER A 101 -10.28 -0.70 -9.67
CA SER A 101 -11.69 -0.90 -9.35
C SER A 101 -11.93 -2.36 -8.98
N ASP A 102 -12.65 -2.54 -7.89
CA ASP A 102 -13.11 -3.83 -7.44
C ASP A 102 -14.63 -3.75 -7.25
N PRO A 103 -15.41 -4.32 -8.17
CA PRO A 103 -16.86 -4.21 -8.15
C PRO A 103 -17.52 -4.93 -6.97
N ALA A 104 -16.76 -5.70 -6.20
CA ALA A 104 -17.24 -6.38 -5.00
C ALA A 104 -16.57 -5.89 -3.72
N PRO A 105 -16.67 -4.58 -3.37
CA PRO A 105 -15.90 -3.98 -2.27
C PRO A 105 -16.22 -4.55 -0.89
N PHE A 106 -17.32 -5.27 -0.73
CA PHE A 106 -17.77 -5.87 0.54
C PHE A 106 -17.50 -7.37 0.65
N MET A 107 -16.99 -7.99 -0.40
CA MET A 107 -16.65 -9.41 -0.37
C MET A 107 -15.23 -9.62 0.17
N THR A 108 -15.03 -10.69 0.93
CA THR A 108 -13.71 -11.07 1.47
C THR A 108 -12.78 -11.62 0.38
N GLU A 109 -13.33 -12.06 -0.73
CA GLU A 109 -12.58 -12.55 -1.88
C GLU A 109 -12.42 -11.46 -2.93
N ILE A 110 -11.24 -11.42 -3.56
CA ILE A 110 -11.02 -10.56 -4.71
C ILE A 110 -11.85 -11.11 -5.86
N ASN A 111 -12.71 -10.24 -6.40
CA ASN A 111 -13.53 -10.57 -7.54
C ASN A 111 -12.66 -10.77 -8.79
N PRO A 112 -12.95 -11.76 -9.65
CA PRO A 112 -12.32 -11.86 -10.98
C PRO A 112 -12.56 -10.63 -11.86
N GLY A 113 -13.47 -9.72 -11.48
CA GLY A 113 -13.66 -8.41 -12.10
C GLY A 113 -12.76 -7.29 -11.59
N LEU A 114 -11.79 -7.58 -10.72
CA LEU A 114 -10.79 -6.60 -10.28
C LEU A 114 -10.01 -6.07 -11.50
N ILE A 115 -10.02 -4.76 -11.66
CA ILE A 115 -9.31 -4.08 -12.74
C ILE A 115 -8.26 -3.17 -12.14
N ILE A 116 -6.98 -3.46 -12.36
CA ILE A 116 -5.86 -2.57 -12.05
C ILE A 116 -5.64 -1.67 -13.26
N ARG A 117 -5.83 -0.36 -13.08
CA ARG A 117 -5.62 0.63 -14.15
C ARG A 117 -4.19 1.15 -14.20
N CYS A 118 -3.67 1.52 -13.07
CA CYS A 118 -2.33 2.09 -12.95
C CYS A 118 -1.71 1.72 -11.62
N VAL A 119 -0.41 1.45 -11.64
CA VAL A 119 0.40 1.31 -10.43
C VAL A 119 1.61 2.21 -10.57
N ILE A 120 1.89 2.99 -9.53
CA ILE A 120 3.04 3.88 -9.47
C ILE A 120 3.95 3.35 -8.37
N VAL A 121 5.19 3.09 -8.72
CA VAL A 121 6.20 2.67 -7.76
C VAL A 121 6.95 3.87 -7.21
N GLY A 122 7.39 3.78 -5.96
CA GLY A 122 8.25 4.80 -5.37
C GLY A 122 9.56 4.93 -6.16
N GLY A 123 10.09 6.14 -6.21
CA GLY A 123 11.41 6.36 -6.80
C GLY A 123 12.44 5.53 -6.03
N LEU A 124 13.32 4.85 -6.76
CA LEU A 124 14.54 4.31 -6.18
C LEU A 124 15.41 5.51 -5.81
N SER A 125 15.45 5.82 -4.54
CA SER A 125 16.41 6.78 -3.99
C SER A 125 17.75 6.12 -3.73
#